data_79353a777e88819f235d52da8d127ad6
#
_entry.id   79353a777e88819f235d52da8d127ad6
#
_cell.length_a   1.000
_cell.length_b   1.000
_cell.length_c   1.000
_cell.angle_alpha   90.00
_cell.angle_beta   90.00
_cell.angle_gamma   90.00
#
_symmetry.space_group_name_H-M   'P 1'
#
loop_
_entity.id
_entity.type
_entity.pdbx_description
1 polymer ?
#
loop_
_entity_poly.entity_id
_entity_poly.type
_entity_poly.pdbx_seq_one_letter_code
_entity_poly.pdbx_strand_id
1 'polypeptide(L)'
;EYILKPIEREKITEILKKLNAEIESRKEKEENNQKIGYQQMRHLMLSDEISGEEQRTIESQYADHFYTGNYYVCCQNQVKRGELSDDNYIFMKNMNDNDIFIVPAENLSLLLKNELQDGYIGISAAHCGLESIRQAYAESVMMRKKAFVRNKVEAQYGVFQEKIPEGLITEAAKLTEEAARIQRVQLIGTDHTDDLEKSFHQFFYEVKNGRIDEAVFESCMKDFFTEVEKTYQNALETEGEL
;
A
#
# COMPACT_ATOMS: atom_id res chain seq x y z
N GLU A 1 24.93 42.71 -2.91
CA GLU A 1 24.78 44.15 -2.79
C GLU A 1 25.27 44.62 -1.43
N TYR A 2 26.19 45.61 -1.38
CA TYR A 2 26.69 46.20 -0.15
C TYR A 2 25.81 47.39 0.24
N ILE A 3 25.30 47.40 1.47
CA ILE A 3 24.53 48.52 2.02
C ILE A 3 25.52 49.49 2.63
N LEU A 4 25.68 50.67 2.00
CA LEU A 4 26.50 51.76 2.51
C LEU A 4 25.72 52.58 3.54
N LYS A 5 26.38 53.01 4.62
CA LYS A 5 25.78 53.92 5.60
C LYS A 5 25.68 55.36 5.02
N PRO A 6 24.58 56.10 5.28
CA PRO A 6 23.46 55.77 6.15
C PRO A 6 22.48 54.76 5.54
N ILE A 7 21.95 53.86 6.40
CA ILE A 7 21.01 52.82 6.01
C ILE A 7 19.62 53.44 5.79
N GLU A 8 19.19 53.53 4.54
CA GLU A 8 17.85 54.00 4.18
C GLU A 8 16.84 52.86 4.41
N ARG A 9 15.85 53.09 5.27
CA ARG A 9 14.81 52.08 5.56
C ARG A 9 14.11 51.55 4.31
N GLU A 10 13.92 52.39 3.33
CA GLU A 10 13.27 52.07 2.05
C GLU A 10 14.07 51.03 1.25
N LYS A 11 15.40 51.18 1.19
CA LYS A 11 16.29 50.21 0.52
C LYS A 11 16.30 48.83 1.21
N ILE A 12 16.28 48.84 2.54
CA ILE A 12 16.18 47.56 3.29
C ILE A 12 14.85 46.86 2.99
N THR A 13 13.75 47.61 2.98
CA THR A 13 12.42 47.05 2.69
C THR A 13 12.35 46.53 1.26
N GLU A 14 12.97 47.19 0.29
CA GLU A 14 13.02 46.70 -1.09
C GLU A 14 13.86 45.43 -1.23
N ILE A 15 15.01 45.35 -0.58
CA ILE A 15 15.86 44.15 -0.56
C ILE A 15 15.13 42.99 0.10
N LEU A 16 14.45 43.19 1.23
CA LEU A 16 13.66 42.14 1.90
C LEU A 16 12.51 41.67 1.03
N LYS A 17 11.82 42.56 0.31
CA LYS A 17 10.77 42.14 -0.64
C LYS A 17 11.33 41.31 -1.79
N LYS A 18 12.48 41.66 -2.35
CA LYS A 18 13.15 40.88 -3.40
C LYS A 18 13.57 39.49 -2.89
N LEU A 19 14.15 39.45 -1.70
CA LEU A 19 14.54 38.16 -1.07
C LEU A 19 13.34 37.26 -0.79
N ASN A 20 12.24 37.82 -0.26
CA ASN A 20 11.03 37.04 -0.05
C ASN A 20 10.44 36.49 -1.36
N ALA A 21 10.38 37.31 -2.42
CA ALA A 21 9.91 36.87 -3.73
C ALA A 21 10.82 35.78 -4.34
N GLU A 22 12.14 35.88 -4.15
CA GLU A 22 13.06 34.79 -4.57
C GLU A 22 12.88 33.53 -3.78
N ILE A 23 12.66 33.62 -2.46
CA ILE A 23 12.39 32.45 -1.59
C ILE A 23 11.07 31.78 -1.99
N GLU A 24 10.01 32.56 -2.19
CA GLU A 24 8.71 32.02 -2.64
C GLU A 24 8.82 31.35 -4.02
N SER A 25 9.50 31.99 -4.99
CA SER A 25 9.72 31.39 -6.31
C SER A 25 10.56 30.10 -6.27
N ARG A 26 11.53 30.00 -5.36
CA ARG A 26 12.30 28.77 -5.16
C ARG A 26 11.45 27.67 -4.56
N LYS A 27 10.65 28.00 -3.53
CA LYS A 27 9.70 27.06 -2.93
C LYS A 27 8.70 26.50 -3.94
N GLU A 28 8.09 27.37 -4.74
CA GLU A 28 7.15 26.95 -5.79
C GLU A 28 7.80 26.03 -6.84
N LYS A 29 9.05 26.33 -7.24
CA LYS A 29 9.79 25.45 -8.16
C LYS A 29 10.12 24.10 -7.53
N GLU A 30 10.51 24.10 -6.27
CA GLU A 30 10.83 22.89 -5.52
C GLU A 30 9.60 22.01 -5.34
N GLU A 31 8.47 22.59 -4.95
CA GLU A 31 7.18 21.91 -4.86
C GLU A 31 6.70 21.35 -6.21
N ASN A 32 6.87 22.09 -7.30
CA ASN A 32 6.54 21.59 -8.64
C ASN A 32 7.45 20.46 -9.08
N ASN A 33 8.75 20.53 -8.81
CA ASN A 33 9.68 19.45 -9.12
C ASN A 33 9.37 18.20 -8.30
N GLN A 34 9.03 18.33 -7.01
CA GLN A 34 8.59 17.22 -6.18
C GLN A 34 7.30 16.56 -6.69
N LYS A 35 6.32 17.38 -7.13
CA LYS A 35 5.08 16.86 -7.73
C LYS A 35 5.34 16.09 -9.02
N ILE A 36 6.21 16.58 -9.88
CA ILE A 36 6.60 15.90 -11.13
C ILE A 36 7.30 14.57 -10.80
N GLY A 37 8.28 14.61 -9.91
CA GLY A 37 8.99 13.42 -9.47
C GLY A 37 8.07 12.35 -8.85
N TYR A 38 7.11 12.78 -8.02
CA TYR A 38 6.08 11.91 -7.48
C TYR A 38 5.24 11.21 -8.57
N GLN A 39 4.79 11.96 -9.56
CA GLN A 39 3.99 11.41 -10.67
C GLN A 39 4.79 10.41 -11.51
N GLN A 40 6.05 10.71 -11.76
CA GLN A 40 6.95 9.83 -12.50
C GLN A 40 7.22 8.53 -11.73
N MET A 41 7.52 8.62 -10.44
CA MET A 41 7.72 7.44 -9.60
C MET A 41 6.46 6.57 -9.53
N ARG A 42 5.29 7.20 -9.38
CA ARG A 42 4.01 6.50 -9.42
C ARG A 42 3.80 5.77 -10.74
N HIS A 43 4.12 6.43 -11.85
CA HIS A 43 4.03 5.84 -13.18
C HIS A 43 4.96 4.62 -13.29
N LEU A 44 6.20 4.74 -12.85
CA LEU A 44 7.18 3.65 -12.85
C LEU A 44 6.72 2.42 -12.05
N MET A 45 6.08 2.64 -10.91
CA MET A 45 5.58 1.55 -10.05
C MET A 45 4.35 0.84 -10.62
N LEU A 46 3.50 1.56 -11.36
CA LEU A 46 2.19 1.06 -11.78
C LEU A 46 2.11 0.67 -13.26
N SER A 47 3.01 1.15 -14.10
CA SER A 47 2.98 0.91 -15.55
C SER A 47 3.81 -0.30 -15.96
N ASP A 48 3.31 -1.02 -16.96
CA ASP A 48 4.00 -2.17 -17.54
C ASP A 48 5.10 -1.77 -18.53
N GLU A 49 4.96 -0.59 -19.14
CA GLU A 49 5.88 -0.07 -20.15
C GLU A 49 6.33 1.33 -19.77
N ILE A 50 7.64 1.51 -19.64
CA ILE A 50 8.30 2.79 -19.42
C ILE A 50 9.37 2.93 -20.49
N SER A 51 9.40 4.08 -21.13
CA SER A 51 10.46 4.39 -22.09
C SER A 51 11.80 4.50 -21.38
N GLY A 52 12.89 4.09 -22.03
CA GLY A 52 14.23 4.23 -21.47
C GLY A 52 14.64 5.69 -21.20
N GLU A 53 13.97 6.66 -21.82
CA GLU A 53 14.18 8.08 -21.60
C GLU A 53 13.50 8.55 -20.30
N GLU A 54 12.26 8.14 -20.05
CA GLU A 54 11.55 8.39 -18.79
C GLU A 54 12.28 7.76 -17.61
N GLN A 55 12.73 6.51 -17.76
CA GLN A 55 13.52 5.84 -16.72
C GLN A 55 14.77 6.66 -16.38
N ARG A 56 15.57 7.09 -17.36
CA ARG A 56 16.78 7.91 -17.14
C ARG A 56 16.46 9.24 -16.47
N THR A 57 15.33 9.86 -16.81
CA THR A 57 14.90 11.11 -16.18
C THR A 57 14.60 10.92 -14.70
N ILE A 58 13.86 9.86 -14.36
CA ILE A 58 13.56 9.50 -12.97
C ILE A 58 14.86 9.15 -12.23
N GLU A 59 15.72 8.37 -12.86
CA GLU A 59 17.04 8.01 -12.37
C GLU A 59 17.83 9.26 -11.98
N SER A 60 17.93 10.24 -12.86
CA SER A 60 18.69 11.48 -12.59
C SER A 60 18.11 12.31 -11.44
N GLN A 61 16.79 12.25 -11.22
CA GLN A 61 16.13 13.01 -10.15
C GLN A 61 16.28 12.37 -8.77
N TYR A 62 16.39 11.07 -8.72
CA TYR A 62 16.44 10.30 -7.46
C TYR A 62 17.82 9.65 -7.21
N ALA A 63 18.81 9.96 -8.04
CA ALA A 63 20.15 9.36 -7.96
C ALA A 63 20.76 9.45 -6.54
N ASP A 64 20.55 10.54 -5.84
CA ASP A 64 21.10 10.76 -4.51
C ASP A 64 20.41 9.94 -3.41
N HIS A 65 19.22 9.38 -3.70
CA HIS A 65 18.42 8.66 -2.70
C HIS A 65 18.46 7.14 -2.84
N PHE A 66 18.65 6.58 -4.06
CA PHE A 66 18.46 5.14 -4.29
C PHE A 66 19.61 4.38 -4.89
N TYR A 67 20.57 5.05 -5.54
CA TYR A 67 21.46 4.36 -6.50
C TYR A 67 22.67 3.70 -5.90
N THR A 68 23.06 4.07 -4.70
CA THR A 68 24.31 3.59 -4.09
C THR A 68 24.13 2.43 -3.14
N GLY A 69 22.89 2.00 -2.86
CA GLY A 69 22.64 0.94 -1.89
C GLY A 69 21.32 0.18 -2.10
N ASN A 70 21.08 -0.76 -1.23
CA ASN A 70 19.82 -1.47 -1.17
C ASN A 70 18.73 -0.59 -0.54
N TYR A 71 17.51 -0.75 -1.03
CA TYR A 71 16.31 -0.13 -0.46
C TYR A 71 15.20 -1.15 -0.26
N TYR A 72 14.21 -0.79 0.53
CA TYR A 72 12.96 -1.51 0.71
C TYR A 72 11.78 -0.62 0.32
N VAL A 73 10.72 -1.25 -0.14
CA VAL A 73 9.41 -0.60 -0.27
C VAL A 73 8.53 -1.12 0.86
N CYS A 74 7.98 -0.19 1.65
CA CYS A 74 7.02 -0.49 2.69
C CYS A 74 5.63 -0.01 2.28
N CYS A 75 4.63 -0.83 2.48
CA CYS A 75 3.23 -0.56 2.15
C CYS A 75 2.38 -0.66 3.41
N GLN A 76 1.57 0.37 3.68
CA GLN A 76 0.63 0.40 4.81
C GLN A 76 -0.71 0.99 4.34
N ASN A 77 -1.82 0.66 5.02
CA ASN A 77 -3.07 1.39 4.84
C ASN A 77 -2.92 2.80 5.39
N GLN A 78 -3.70 3.73 4.83
CA GLN A 78 -3.66 5.16 5.11
C GLN A 78 -3.23 5.52 6.55
N VAL A 79 -2.08 6.15 6.66
CA VAL A 79 -1.55 6.65 7.92
C VAL A 79 -2.23 7.98 8.23
N LYS A 80 -2.87 8.09 9.37
CA LYS A 80 -3.40 9.37 9.88
C LYS A 80 -2.25 10.24 10.38
N ARG A 81 -1.48 10.83 9.47
CA ARG A 81 -0.36 11.69 9.84
C ARG A 81 -0.39 13.03 9.12
N GLY A 82 0.19 14.03 9.80
CA GLY A 82 0.54 15.30 9.22
C GLY A 82 1.63 15.15 8.14
N GLU A 83 2.04 16.25 7.54
CA GLU A 83 3.09 16.27 6.52
C GLU A 83 4.38 15.66 7.07
N LEU A 84 4.74 14.50 6.53
CA LEU A 84 6.00 13.84 6.82
C LEU A 84 7.07 14.49 5.93
N SER A 85 7.92 15.28 6.51
CA SER A 85 9.15 15.74 5.89
C SER A 85 10.31 15.01 6.54
N ASP A 86 10.76 13.91 5.94
CA ASP A 86 11.97 13.26 6.40
C ASP A 86 12.87 12.97 5.20
N ASP A 87 14.12 13.41 5.24
CA ASP A 87 15.13 13.20 4.20
C ASP A 87 15.59 11.71 4.14
N ASN A 88 15.09 10.87 5.04
CA ASN A 88 15.50 9.48 5.19
C ASN A 88 14.69 8.47 4.37
N TYR A 89 13.59 8.89 3.75
CA TYR A 89 12.74 8.03 2.90
C TYR A 89 11.90 8.85 1.93
N ILE A 90 11.39 8.22 0.89
CA ILE A 90 10.39 8.82 0.01
C ILE A 90 9.02 8.32 0.41
N PHE A 91 8.12 9.26 0.67
CA PHE A 91 6.73 8.98 1.02
C PHE A 91 5.79 9.27 -0.13
N MET A 92 4.95 8.29 -0.47
CA MET A 92 3.92 8.40 -1.51
C MET A 92 2.56 8.09 -0.90
N LYS A 93 1.75 9.14 -0.75
CA LYS A 93 0.43 9.05 -0.14
C LYS A 93 -0.62 8.53 -1.11
N ASN A 94 -1.52 7.69 -0.61
CA ASN A 94 -2.73 7.24 -1.29
C ASN A 94 -2.48 6.63 -2.67
N MET A 95 -1.52 5.72 -2.76
CA MET A 95 -1.24 4.97 -3.98
C MET A 95 -2.06 3.68 -3.99
N ASN A 96 -3.18 3.66 -4.75
CA ASN A 96 -4.16 2.55 -4.74
C ASN A 96 -4.61 2.19 -3.30
N ASP A 97 -5.08 3.21 -2.57
CA ASP A 97 -5.54 3.11 -1.17
C ASP A 97 -4.48 2.69 -0.15
N ASN A 98 -3.21 2.80 -0.51
CA ASN A 98 -2.10 2.54 0.37
C ASN A 98 -1.14 3.73 0.44
N ASP A 99 -0.49 3.86 1.55
CA ASP A 99 0.65 4.75 1.75
C ASP A 99 1.93 3.94 1.54
N ILE A 100 2.82 4.45 0.70
CA ILE A 100 4.04 3.76 0.29
C ILE A 100 5.25 4.55 0.76
N PHE A 101 6.20 3.82 1.32
CA PHE A 101 7.50 4.35 1.75
C PHE A 101 8.60 3.61 0.98
N ILE A 102 9.49 4.37 0.37
CA ILE A 102 10.70 3.82 -0.22
C ILE A 102 11.85 4.25 0.67
N VAL A 103 12.51 3.31 1.30
CA VAL A 103 13.45 3.57 2.38
C VAL A 103 14.80 2.88 2.13
N PRO A 104 15.93 3.59 2.24
CA PRO A 104 17.26 2.98 2.26
C PRO A 104 17.36 1.90 3.34
N ALA A 105 18.13 0.84 3.08
CA ALA A 105 18.19 -0.32 3.95
C ALA A 105 18.61 0.04 5.39
N GLU A 106 19.50 0.99 5.56
CA GLU A 106 19.98 1.50 6.85
C GLU A 106 18.87 2.18 7.67
N ASN A 107 17.86 2.77 7.00
CA ASN A 107 16.81 3.53 7.65
C ASN A 107 15.52 2.71 7.92
N LEU A 108 15.43 1.46 7.42
CA LEU A 108 14.24 0.62 7.56
C LEU A 108 13.81 0.46 9.03
N SER A 109 14.75 0.14 9.91
CA SER A 109 14.46 -0.07 11.33
C SER A 109 13.96 1.21 12.02
N LEU A 110 14.44 2.37 11.59
CA LEU A 110 14.01 3.67 12.09
C LEU A 110 12.58 3.98 11.65
N LEU A 111 12.27 3.75 10.36
CA LEU A 111 10.94 3.93 9.79
C LEU A 111 9.91 3.05 10.51
N LEU A 112 10.18 1.76 10.66
CA LEU A 112 9.27 0.81 11.32
C LEU A 112 9.00 1.20 12.78
N LYS A 113 10.01 1.68 13.49
CA LYS A 113 9.89 2.05 14.90
C LYS A 113 9.14 3.37 15.12
N ASN A 114 9.37 4.36 14.28
CA ASN A 114 8.91 5.72 14.52
C ASN A 114 7.62 6.05 13.76
N GLU A 115 7.47 5.53 12.55
CA GLU A 115 6.45 5.98 11.62
C GLU A 115 5.34 4.95 11.37
N LEU A 116 5.66 3.67 11.38
CA LEU A 116 4.76 2.59 11.00
C LEU A 116 4.29 1.79 12.23
N GLN A 117 3.69 2.44 13.21
CA GLN A 117 3.26 1.76 14.44
C GLN A 117 1.81 1.27 14.39
N ASP A 118 0.96 1.91 13.58
CA ASP A 118 -0.47 1.62 13.52
C ASP A 118 -0.83 0.94 12.20
N GLY A 119 -1.28 -0.31 12.27
CA GLY A 119 -1.81 -1.03 11.11
C GLY A 119 -0.97 -2.22 10.67
N TYR A 120 -1.22 -2.66 9.44
CA TYR A 120 -0.56 -3.82 8.83
C TYR A 120 0.45 -3.36 7.80
N ILE A 121 1.69 -3.77 7.97
CA ILE A 121 2.82 -3.33 7.16
C ILE A 121 3.30 -4.47 6.28
N GLY A 122 3.39 -4.22 4.98
CA GLY A 122 4.06 -5.09 4.02
C GLY A 122 5.41 -4.52 3.63
N ILE A 123 6.44 -5.34 3.66
CA ILE A 123 7.82 -4.97 3.34
C ILE A 123 8.31 -5.84 2.19
N SER A 124 8.88 -5.23 1.16
CA SER A 124 9.49 -5.95 0.04
C SER A 124 10.74 -6.73 0.46
N ALA A 125 11.32 -7.50 -0.45
CA ALA A 125 12.73 -7.88 -0.35
C ALA A 125 13.64 -6.64 -0.46
N ALA A 126 14.92 -6.81 -0.17
CA ALA A 126 15.90 -5.79 -0.47
C ALA A 126 16.14 -5.71 -1.99
N HIS A 127 15.98 -4.52 -2.54
CA HIS A 127 16.18 -4.24 -3.96
C HIS A 127 17.26 -3.19 -4.15
N CYS A 128 17.84 -3.13 -5.35
CA CYS A 128 18.74 -2.07 -5.77
C CYS A 128 18.41 -1.66 -7.21
N GLY A 129 18.69 -0.40 -7.55
CA GLY A 129 18.35 0.16 -8.86
C GLY A 129 16.86 0.44 -9.06
N LEU A 130 16.55 1.37 -9.95
CA LEU A 130 15.18 1.80 -10.19
C LEU A 130 14.37 0.78 -11.00
N GLU A 131 15.01 -0.05 -11.79
CA GLU A 131 14.40 -1.10 -12.59
C GLU A 131 13.65 -2.13 -11.75
N SER A 132 14.00 -2.30 -10.48
CA SER A 132 13.34 -3.23 -9.56
C SER A 132 12.23 -2.61 -8.70
N ILE A 133 11.98 -1.29 -8.82
CA ILE A 133 11.02 -0.58 -7.96
C ILE A 133 9.59 -1.11 -8.08
N ARG A 134 9.20 -1.50 -9.29
CA ARG A 134 7.87 -2.07 -9.56
C ARG A 134 7.71 -3.42 -8.86
N GLN A 135 8.72 -4.27 -8.93
CA GLN A 135 8.71 -5.55 -8.23
C GLN A 135 8.66 -5.33 -6.72
N ALA A 136 9.49 -4.44 -6.19
CA ALA A 136 9.50 -4.08 -4.78
C ALA A 136 8.13 -3.57 -4.29
N TYR A 137 7.46 -2.73 -5.10
CA TYR A 137 6.10 -2.28 -4.82
C TYR A 137 5.11 -3.44 -4.77
N ALA A 138 5.10 -4.30 -5.79
CA ALA A 138 4.19 -5.45 -5.85
C ALA A 138 4.39 -6.41 -4.65
N GLU A 139 5.64 -6.68 -4.29
CA GLU A 139 5.99 -7.48 -3.11
C GLU A 139 5.46 -6.84 -1.81
N SER A 140 5.65 -5.53 -1.63
CA SER A 140 5.20 -4.83 -0.43
C SER A 140 3.67 -4.85 -0.28
N VAL A 141 2.93 -4.65 -1.38
CA VAL A 141 1.46 -4.73 -1.39
C VAL A 141 0.98 -6.13 -1.05
N MET A 142 1.60 -7.17 -1.65
CA MET A 142 1.29 -8.56 -1.37
C MET A 142 1.54 -8.89 0.12
N MET A 143 2.68 -8.47 0.66
CA MET A 143 3.02 -8.72 2.05
C MET A 143 2.14 -7.96 3.03
N ARG A 144 1.65 -6.75 2.69
CA ARG A 144 0.67 -6.04 3.50
C ARG A 144 -0.66 -6.79 3.59
N LYS A 145 -1.17 -7.32 2.46
CA LYS A 145 -2.37 -8.16 2.46
C LYS A 145 -2.15 -9.38 3.35
N LYS A 146 -0.99 -10.00 3.25
CA LYS A 146 -0.62 -11.17 4.06
C LYS A 146 -0.55 -10.83 5.55
N ALA A 147 0.07 -9.72 5.92
CA ALA A 147 0.11 -9.24 7.29
C ALA A 147 -1.30 -9.02 7.87
N PHE A 148 -2.19 -8.39 7.10
CA PHE A 148 -3.60 -8.19 7.47
C PHE A 148 -4.31 -9.52 7.70
N VAL A 149 -4.28 -10.41 6.73
CA VAL A 149 -5.00 -11.70 6.78
C VAL A 149 -4.49 -12.58 7.93
N ARG A 150 -3.19 -12.57 8.19
CA ARG A 150 -2.57 -13.32 9.30
C ARG A 150 -2.64 -12.61 10.65
N ASN A 151 -3.18 -11.40 10.69
CA ASN A 151 -3.20 -10.55 11.89
C ASN A 151 -1.80 -10.39 12.50
N LYS A 152 -0.82 -10.10 11.66
CA LYS A 152 0.56 -9.79 12.03
C LYS A 152 0.81 -8.31 11.79
N VAL A 153 1.54 -7.65 12.69
CA VAL A 153 1.86 -6.23 12.53
C VAL A 153 2.63 -5.99 11.24
N GLU A 154 3.56 -6.87 10.91
CA GLU A 154 4.40 -6.76 9.73
C GLU A 154 4.61 -8.12 9.03
N ALA A 155 4.81 -8.09 7.73
CA ALA A 155 5.27 -9.22 6.94
C ALA A 155 6.28 -8.74 5.90
N GLN A 156 7.42 -9.42 5.80
CA GLN A 156 8.49 -9.11 4.86
C GLN A 156 8.64 -10.22 3.82
N TYR A 157 8.76 -9.83 2.56
CA TYR A 157 8.97 -10.76 1.45
C TYR A 157 10.29 -11.54 1.61
N GLY A 158 10.22 -12.86 1.39
CA GLY A 158 11.37 -13.75 1.56
C GLY A 158 11.73 -14.11 3.00
N VAL A 159 11.25 -13.36 3.99
CA VAL A 159 11.47 -13.62 5.42
C VAL A 159 10.25 -14.29 6.05
N PHE A 160 9.06 -13.83 5.69
CA PHE A 160 7.81 -14.37 6.21
C PHE A 160 7.59 -15.80 5.65
N GLN A 161 7.72 -16.80 6.51
CA GLN A 161 7.54 -18.21 6.16
C GLN A 161 6.53 -18.86 7.11
N GLU A 162 5.61 -19.61 6.51
CA GLU A 162 4.63 -20.43 7.24
C GLU A 162 4.89 -21.91 6.91
N LYS A 163 5.20 -22.69 7.94
CA LYS A 163 5.32 -24.15 7.80
C LYS A 163 4.00 -24.78 8.23
N ILE A 164 3.14 -25.07 7.27
CA ILE A 164 1.81 -25.64 7.52
C ILE A 164 1.82 -27.09 7.06
N PRO A 165 1.40 -28.05 7.90
CA PRO A 165 1.24 -29.43 7.49
C PRO A 165 0.24 -29.59 6.35
N GLU A 166 0.60 -30.35 5.31
CA GLU A 166 -0.19 -30.53 4.10
C GLU A 166 -1.61 -31.06 4.37
N GLY A 167 -1.75 -31.96 5.34
CA GLY A 167 -3.05 -32.48 5.74
C GLY A 167 -4.03 -31.41 6.24
N LEU A 168 -3.53 -30.36 6.92
CA LEU A 168 -4.37 -29.25 7.38
C LEU A 168 -4.77 -28.33 6.21
N ILE A 169 -3.92 -28.18 5.21
CA ILE A 169 -4.25 -27.43 3.99
C ILE A 169 -5.35 -28.15 3.23
N THR A 170 -5.24 -29.47 3.08
CA THR A 170 -6.25 -30.29 2.39
C THR A 170 -7.61 -30.23 3.09
N GLU A 171 -7.64 -30.24 4.42
CA GLU A 171 -8.90 -30.10 5.17
C GLU A 171 -9.51 -28.71 5.03
N ALA A 172 -8.69 -27.68 5.15
CA ALA A 172 -9.13 -26.29 5.00
C ALA A 172 -9.66 -25.99 3.58
N ALA A 173 -9.09 -26.63 2.55
CA ALA A 173 -9.52 -26.47 1.16
C ALA A 173 -11.00 -26.84 0.95
N LYS A 174 -11.57 -27.77 1.74
CA LYS A 174 -13.00 -28.11 1.67
C LYS A 174 -13.92 -26.91 1.94
N LEU A 175 -13.47 -25.96 2.74
CA LEU A 175 -14.23 -24.74 3.04
C LEU A 175 -14.28 -23.76 1.86
N THR A 176 -13.43 -23.94 0.87
CA THR A 176 -13.37 -23.12 -0.36
C THR A 176 -14.14 -23.74 -1.52
N GLU A 177 -14.62 -24.96 -1.38
CA GLU A 177 -15.39 -25.67 -2.40
C GLU A 177 -16.75 -25.00 -2.64
N GLU A 178 -17.27 -25.17 -3.85
CA GLU A 178 -18.57 -24.65 -4.27
C GLU A 178 -19.69 -25.08 -3.34
N ALA A 179 -19.70 -26.33 -2.89
CA ALA A 179 -20.70 -26.85 -1.96
C ALA A 179 -20.76 -26.07 -0.64
N ALA A 180 -19.61 -25.73 -0.07
CA ALA A 180 -19.53 -24.95 1.16
C ALA A 180 -19.99 -23.49 0.94
N ARG A 181 -19.74 -22.91 -0.23
CA ARG A 181 -20.24 -21.59 -0.62
C ARG A 181 -21.76 -21.58 -0.74
N ILE A 182 -22.33 -22.51 -1.50
CA ILE A 182 -23.78 -22.66 -1.67
C ILE A 182 -24.47 -22.84 -0.31
N GLN A 183 -23.92 -23.68 0.56
CA GLN A 183 -24.45 -23.87 1.90
C GLN A 183 -24.50 -22.55 2.69
N ARG A 184 -23.45 -21.73 2.65
CA ARG A 184 -23.45 -20.42 3.34
C ARG A 184 -24.51 -19.49 2.78
N VAL A 185 -24.69 -19.44 1.45
CA VAL A 185 -25.72 -18.61 0.81
C VAL A 185 -27.12 -19.07 1.22
N GLN A 186 -27.37 -20.39 1.27
CA GLN A 186 -28.67 -20.95 1.66
C GLN A 186 -29.06 -20.67 3.12
N LEU A 187 -28.08 -20.43 4.00
CA LEU A 187 -28.33 -20.09 5.41
C LEU A 187 -28.75 -18.62 5.60
N ILE A 188 -28.54 -17.75 4.60
CA ILE A 188 -28.91 -16.33 4.69
C ILE A 188 -30.43 -16.19 4.71
N GLY A 189 -30.95 -15.43 5.68
CA GLY A 189 -32.37 -15.18 5.82
C GLY A 189 -33.17 -16.34 6.43
N THR A 190 -32.49 -17.39 6.93
CA THR A 190 -33.09 -18.50 7.68
C THR A 190 -32.91 -18.31 9.19
N ASP A 191 -33.58 -19.14 9.99
CA ASP A 191 -33.40 -19.19 11.45
C ASP A 191 -32.05 -19.81 11.88
N HIS A 192 -31.21 -20.22 10.90
CA HIS A 192 -29.90 -20.86 11.12
C HIS A 192 -28.74 -19.88 11.02
N THR A 193 -28.93 -18.62 11.44
CA THR A 193 -27.86 -17.59 11.44
C THR A 193 -26.65 -17.99 12.26
N ASP A 194 -26.84 -18.73 13.35
CA ASP A 194 -25.72 -19.24 14.19
C ASP A 194 -24.82 -20.23 13.43
N ASP A 195 -25.38 -21.02 12.53
CA ASP A 195 -24.61 -21.98 11.73
C ASP A 195 -23.84 -21.26 10.60
N LEU A 196 -24.43 -20.21 10.05
CA LEU A 196 -23.72 -19.32 9.10
C LEU A 196 -22.53 -18.64 9.78
N GLU A 197 -22.73 -18.07 10.97
CA GLU A 197 -21.69 -17.44 11.75
C GLU A 197 -20.54 -18.41 12.07
N LYS A 198 -20.84 -19.61 12.56
CA LYS A 198 -19.84 -20.67 12.81
C LYS A 198 -19.06 -21.04 11.56
N SER A 199 -19.75 -21.17 10.41
CA SER A 199 -19.10 -21.49 9.14
C SER A 199 -18.12 -20.42 8.72
N PHE A 200 -18.46 -19.12 8.88
CA PHE A 200 -17.54 -18.02 8.60
C PHE A 200 -16.41 -17.96 9.62
N HIS A 201 -16.69 -18.13 10.90
CA HIS A 201 -15.65 -18.18 11.93
C HIS A 201 -14.60 -19.26 11.63
N GLN A 202 -15.03 -20.44 11.25
CA GLN A 202 -14.13 -21.50 10.85
C GLN A 202 -13.33 -21.13 9.59
N PHE A 203 -14.00 -20.59 8.56
CA PHE A 203 -13.34 -20.17 7.33
C PHE A 203 -12.26 -19.11 7.60
N PHE A 204 -12.58 -18.04 8.34
CA PHE A 204 -11.61 -17.01 8.69
C PHE A 204 -10.49 -17.52 9.60
N TYR A 205 -10.78 -18.47 10.49
CA TYR A 205 -9.76 -19.12 11.29
C TYR A 205 -8.73 -19.86 10.43
N GLU A 206 -9.17 -20.60 9.43
CA GLU A 206 -8.27 -21.30 8.51
C GLU A 206 -7.45 -20.33 7.65
N VAL A 207 -8.08 -19.26 7.18
CA VAL A 207 -7.39 -18.17 6.47
C VAL A 207 -6.34 -17.53 7.36
N LYS A 208 -6.69 -17.14 8.58
CA LYS A 208 -5.77 -16.53 9.55
C LYS A 208 -4.56 -17.40 9.86
N ASN A 209 -4.75 -18.73 9.90
CA ASN A 209 -3.68 -19.68 10.18
C ASN A 209 -2.88 -20.10 8.91
N GLY A 210 -3.13 -19.47 7.78
CA GLY A 210 -2.37 -19.69 6.54
C GLY A 210 -2.74 -20.97 5.79
N ARG A 211 -3.79 -21.67 6.21
CA ARG A 211 -4.22 -22.93 5.59
C ARG A 211 -5.05 -22.71 4.32
N ILE A 212 -5.55 -21.50 4.15
CA ILE A 212 -6.18 -20.99 2.93
C ILE A 212 -5.37 -19.78 2.47
N ASP A 213 -5.00 -19.76 1.20
CA ASP A 213 -4.24 -18.68 0.57
C ASP A 213 -5.08 -17.41 0.42
N GLU A 214 -4.45 -16.24 0.45
CA GLU A 214 -5.10 -14.94 0.37
C GLU A 214 -5.86 -14.74 -0.95
N ALA A 215 -5.29 -15.20 -2.06
CA ALA A 215 -5.95 -15.09 -3.37
C ALA A 215 -7.18 -15.99 -3.45
N VAL A 216 -7.11 -17.19 -2.88
CA VAL A 216 -8.25 -18.10 -2.75
C VAL A 216 -9.33 -17.49 -1.85
N PHE A 217 -8.94 -16.86 -0.73
CA PHE A 217 -9.87 -16.15 0.15
C PHE A 217 -10.58 -15.01 -0.58
N GLU A 218 -9.84 -14.14 -1.27
CA GLU A 218 -10.42 -13.01 -2.03
C GLU A 218 -11.42 -13.52 -3.08
N SER A 219 -11.06 -14.59 -3.81
CA SER A 219 -11.95 -15.20 -4.81
C SER A 219 -13.21 -15.77 -4.18
N CYS A 220 -13.10 -16.56 -3.10
CA CYS A 220 -14.24 -17.13 -2.41
C CYS A 220 -15.20 -16.08 -1.87
N MET A 221 -14.69 -14.98 -1.31
CA MET A 221 -15.52 -13.88 -0.82
C MET A 221 -16.23 -13.14 -1.95
N LYS A 222 -15.53 -12.88 -3.05
CA LYS A 222 -16.14 -12.27 -4.24
C LYS A 222 -17.27 -13.14 -4.80
N ASP A 223 -17.02 -14.45 -4.95
CA ASP A 223 -18.01 -15.38 -5.45
C ASP A 223 -19.22 -15.48 -4.52
N PHE A 224 -18.99 -15.50 -3.20
CA PHE A 224 -20.05 -15.49 -2.19
C PHE A 224 -20.94 -14.25 -2.31
N PHE A 225 -20.37 -13.04 -2.36
CA PHE A 225 -21.16 -11.81 -2.50
C PHE A 225 -21.91 -11.74 -3.83
N THR A 226 -21.30 -12.22 -4.91
CA THR A 226 -21.97 -12.28 -6.22
C THR A 226 -23.20 -13.21 -6.17
N GLU A 227 -23.09 -14.35 -5.49
CA GLU A 227 -24.20 -15.29 -5.36
C GLU A 227 -25.32 -14.76 -4.46
N VAL A 228 -24.95 -14.08 -3.37
CA VAL A 228 -25.92 -13.39 -2.49
C VAL A 228 -26.69 -12.33 -3.28
N GLU A 229 -25.98 -11.50 -4.05
CA GLU A 229 -26.60 -10.46 -4.88
C GLU A 229 -27.61 -11.04 -5.87
N LYS A 230 -27.25 -12.09 -6.61
CA LYS A 230 -28.15 -12.81 -7.52
C LYS A 230 -29.38 -13.37 -6.81
N THR A 231 -29.19 -13.95 -5.63
CA THR A 231 -30.29 -14.52 -4.85
C THR A 231 -31.26 -13.44 -4.42
N TYR A 232 -30.76 -12.28 -3.99
CA TYR A 232 -31.60 -11.11 -3.63
C TYR A 232 -32.32 -10.52 -4.83
N GLN A 233 -31.69 -10.38 -5.98
CA GLN A 233 -32.31 -9.89 -7.19
C GLN A 233 -33.45 -10.81 -7.64
N ASN A 234 -33.22 -12.13 -7.65
CA ASN A 234 -34.24 -13.11 -8.00
C ASN A 234 -35.45 -13.07 -7.03
N ALA A 235 -35.20 -12.86 -5.72
CA ALA A 235 -36.27 -12.75 -4.73
C ALA A 235 -37.14 -11.50 -4.96
N LEU A 236 -36.54 -10.34 -5.25
CA LEU A 236 -37.23 -9.10 -5.53
C LEU A 236 -38.06 -9.16 -6.82
N GLU A 237 -37.55 -9.81 -7.87
CA GLU A 237 -38.27 -10.01 -9.11
C GLU A 237 -39.53 -10.91 -8.90
N THR A 238 -39.39 -11.94 -8.08
CA THR A 238 -40.49 -12.87 -7.78
C THR A 238 -41.59 -12.24 -6.91
N GLU A 239 -41.24 -11.31 -6.00
CA GLU A 239 -42.20 -10.54 -5.20
C GLU A 239 -42.89 -9.43 -6.00
N GLY A 240 -42.28 -8.94 -7.08
CA GLY A 240 -42.85 -7.93 -7.97
C GLY A 240 -43.88 -8.45 -8.98
N GLU A 241 -44.04 -9.77 -9.12
CA GLU A 241 -44.99 -10.42 -10.01
C GLU A 241 -46.30 -10.86 -9.29
N LEU A 242 -46.44 -10.56 -7.99
CA LEU A 242 -47.67 -10.77 -7.20
C LEU A 242 -48.42 -9.47 -6.97
#